data_23a8758cdb5b79bc57040d2c80887d65
#
_entry.id   23a8758cdb5b79bc57040d2c80887d65
#
_cell.length_a   1.000
_cell.length_b   1.000
_cell.length_c   1.000
_cell.angle_alpha   90.00
_cell.angle_beta   90.00
_cell.angle_gamma   90.00
#
_symmetry.space_group_name_H-M   'P 1'
#
loop_
_entity.id
_entity.type
_entity.pdbx_description
1 polymer ?
#
loop_
_entity_poly.entity_id
_entity_poly.type
_entity_poly.pdbx_seq_one_letter_code
_entity_poly.pdbx_strand_id
1 'polypeptide(L)'
;MMTKIYKIYGFFGLLRLIKDKALTILFYPNARIVRFPVYIRGKKGIKGGEQLTTGINLRIDIINGKEKNPFLIIGKNVEINDYVHIGVANGVTIGDNTLIASKVFISDHNHGCYNGELQSSPDEKPISRILRSEKINIGRNVWIGEFVSILPGVTIGDGVIIGAMSVVTKDIPSNSIAVGSPARVIKVYSELTKKWEKIKN
;
A
#
# COMPACT_ATOMS: atom_id res chain seq x y z
N MET A 1 30.95 -8.79 -2.99
CA MET A 1 29.62 -8.16 -2.93
C MET A 1 29.45 -7.05 -3.98
N MET A 2 30.36 -6.08 -4.09
CA MET A 2 30.30 -4.99 -5.09
C MET A 2 30.24 -5.46 -6.54
N THR A 3 31.01 -6.47 -6.93
CA THR A 3 31.00 -7.06 -8.29
C THR A 3 29.63 -7.62 -8.69
N LYS A 4 28.86 -8.21 -7.74
CA LYS A 4 27.51 -8.72 -8.00
C LYS A 4 26.51 -7.59 -8.22
N ILE A 5 26.60 -6.53 -7.41
CA ILE A 5 25.73 -5.34 -7.52
C ILE A 5 26.00 -4.60 -8.84
N TYR A 6 27.27 -4.44 -9.21
CA TYR A 6 27.64 -3.84 -10.48
C TYR A 6 27.11 -4.62 -11.71
N LYS A 7 27.14 -5.95 -11.67
CA LYS A 7 26.56 -6.79 -12.73
C LYS A 7 25.06 -6.62 -12.89
N ILE A 8 24.34 -6.32 -11.80
CA ILE A 8 22.89 -6.14 -11.80
C ILE A 8 22.49 -4.73 -12.26
N TYR A 9 23.17 -3.69 -11.77
CA TYR A 9 22.74 -2.30 -11.93
C TYR A 9 23.57 -1.52 -12.96
N GLY A 10 24.74 -2.03 -13.38
CA GLY A 10 25.69 -1.28 -14.20
C GLY A 10 26.28 -0.07 -13.47
N PHE A 11 27.14 0.69 -14.15
CA PHE A 11 27.81 1.85 -13.54
C PHE A 11 26.85 2.95 -13.09
N PHE A 12 25.96 3.39 -13.97
CA PHE A 12 25.00 4.47 -13.64
C PHE A 12 23.95 4.03 -12.60
N GLY A 13 23.52 2.76 -12.64
CA GLY A 13 22.64 2.20 -11.64
C GLY A 13 23.29 2.11 -10.26
N LEU A 14 24.58 1.80 -10.20
CA LEU A 14 25.35 1.81 -8.96
C LEU A 14 25.47 3.22 -8.37
N LEU A 15 25.79 4.22 -9.20
CA LEU A 15 25.84 5.62 -8.75
C LEU A 15 24.50 6.09 -8.18
N ARG A 16 23.39 5.73 -8.87
CA ARG A 16 22.04 6.03 -8.37
C ARG A 16 21.79 5.36 -7.02
N LEU A 17 22.15 4.09 -6.87
CA LEU A 17 21.98 3.34 -5.62
C LEU A 17 22.78 3.96 -4.46
N ILE A 18 24.02 4.40 -4.70
CA ILE A 18 24.86 5.08 -3.71
C ILE A 18 24.21 6.40 -3.29
N LYS A 19 23.77 7.23 -4.25
CA LYS A 19 23.05 8.46 -3.99
C LYS A 19 21.78 8.20 -3.15
N ASP A 20 20.95 7.24 -3.56
CA ASP A 20 19.70 6.94 -2.87
C ASP A 20 19.96 6.41 -1.45
N LYS A 21 21.02 5.62 -1.25
CA LYS A 21 21.43 5.17 0.10
C LYS A 21 21.89 6.31 0.98
N ALA A 22 22.69 7.23 0.46
CA ALA A 22 23.15 8.42 1.20
C ALA A 22 21.97 9.31 1.63
N LEU A 23 21.04 9.59 0.70
CA LEU A 23 19.82 10.34 1.01
C LEU A 23 18.91 9.60 1.99
N THR A 24 18.85 8.27 1.92
CA THR A 24 18.10 7.46 2.87
C THR A 24 18.64 7.63 4.29
N ILE A 25 19.94 7.53 4.48
CA ILE A 25 20.57 7.69 5.80
C ILE A 25 20.27 9.07 6.37
N LEU A 26 20.28 10.11 5.53
CA LEU A 26 20.03 11.49 5.97
C LEU A 26 18.55 11.74 6.33
N PHE A 27 17.59 11.27 5.52
CA PHE A 27 16.19 11.67 5.64
C PHE A 27 15.27 10.58 6.19
N TYR A 28 15.69 9.29 6.14
CA TYR A 28 14.90 8.11 6.53
C TYR A 28 15.78 7.06 7.24
N PRO A 29 16.42 7.40 8.38
CA PRO A 29 17.49 6.60 8.98
C PRO A 29 17.07 5.16 9.34
N ASN A 30 15.79 4.93 9.61
CA ASN A 30 15.28 3.59 9.93
C ASN A 30 15.02 2.71 8.68
N ALA A 31 14.97 3.31 7.48
CA ALA A 31 14.72 2.57 6.26
C ALA A 31 15.98 1.85 5.75
N ARG A 32 15.79 0.72 5.06
CA ARG A 32 16.87 0.03 4.35
C ARG A 32 17.35 0.87 3.16
N ILE A 33 16.42 1.28 2.31
CA ILE A 33 16.66 2.19 1.19
C ILE A 33 15.37 2.82 0.69
N VAL A 34 15.38 4.13 0.53
CA VAL A 34 14.34 4.89 -0.17
C VAL A 34 14.90 5.35 -1.50
N ARG A 35 14.29 4.92 -2.60
CA ARG A 35 14.69 5.34 -3.95
C ARG A 35 14.00 6.63 -4.36
N PHE A 36 14.77 7.56 -4.86
CA PHE A 36 14.28 8.87 -5.25
C PHE A 36 14.04 8.97 -6.77
N PRO A 37 13.02 9.78 -7.19
CA PRO A 37 12.23 10.72 -6.37
C PRO A 37 11.13 10.03 -5.55
N VAL A 38 10.80 10.65 -4.39
CA VAL A 38 9.61 10.35 -3.59
C VAL A 38 8.83 11.63 -3.34
N TYR A 39 7.52 11.53 -3.25
CA TYR A 39 6.61 12.66 -3.03
C TYR A 39 5.79 12.40 -1.77
N ILE A 40 6.13 13.09 -0.67
CA ILE A 40 5.47 12.88 0.62
C ILE A 40 4.88 14.20 1.10
N ARG A 41 3.55 14.22 1.24
CA ARG A 41 2.80 15.26 1.90
C ARG A 41 2.32 14.74 3.27
N GLY A 42 2.50 15.54 4.33
CA GLY A 42 2.08 15.15 5.67
C GLY A 42 3.03 14.16 6.38
N LYS A 43 4.33 14.24 6.15
CA LYS A 43 5.36 13.32 6.69
C LYS A 43 5.22 13.03 8.20
N LYS A 44 4.75 14.00 9.01
CA LYS A 44 4.56 13.84 10.46
C LYS A 44 3.53 12.75 10.83
N GLY A 45 2.62 12.42 9.92
CA GLY A 45 1.63 11.35 10.10
C GLY A 45 2.16 9.95 9.80
N ILE A 46 3.41 9.80 9.32
CA ILE A 46 4.01 8.49 9.03
C ILE A 46 4.72 7.97 10.27
N LYS A 47 4.44 6.71 10.64
CA LYS A 47 5.06 6.00 11.77
C LYS A 47 5.61 4.65 11.31
N GLY A 48 6.67 4.19 11.97
CA GLY A 48 7.31 2.90 11.66
C GLY A 48 8.23 2.96 10.45
N GLY A 49 8.18 1.96 9.57
CA GLY A 49 9.03 1.85 8.38
C GLY A 49 10.45 1.38 8.67
N GLU A 50 10.64 0.60 9.75
CA GLU A 50 11.94 -0.03 10.02
C GLU A 50 12.29 -1.00 8.89
N GLN A 51 13.51 -0.86 8.32
CA GLN A 51 13.98 -1.63 7.17
C GLN A 51 13.11 -1.50 5.90
N LEU A 52 12.35 -0.40 5.78
CA LEU A 52 11.55 -0.09 4.58
C LEU A 52 12.44 -0.04 3.33
N THR A 53 11.98 -0.68 2.27
CA THR A 53 12.55 -0.56 0.92
C THR A 53 11.51 0.08 0.01
N THR A 54 11.88 1.14 -0.74
CA THR A 54 10.96 1.70 -1.73
C THR A 54 11.53 1.65 -3.14
N GLY A 55 10.64 1.61 -4.12
CA GLY A 55 10.91 1.96 -5.50
C GLY A 55 10.92 3.48 -5.71
N ILE A 56 11.04 3.91 -6.96
CA ILE A 56 10.97 5.31 -7.36
C ILE A 56 9.52 5.80 -7.49
N ASN A 57 9.34 7.11 -7.40
CA ASN A 57 8.03 7.76 -7.58
C ASN A 57 6.94 7.27 -6.59
N LEU A 58 7.35 6.79 -5.41
CA LEU A 58 6.40 6.57 -4.32
C LEU A 58 5.75 7.89 -3.96
N ARG A 59 4.42 7.92 -3.97
CA ARG A 59 3.63 9.07 -3.56
C ARG A 59 2.81 8.75 -2.31
N ILE A 60 2.95 9.58 -1.27
CA ILE A 60 2.16 9.49 -0.05
C ILE A 60 1.53 10.86 0.19
N ASP A 61 0.20 10.89 0.24
CA ASP A 61 -0.57 12.08 0.57
C ASP A 61 -1.34 11.82 1.88
N ILE A 62 -0.87 12.38 3.00
CA ILE A 62 -1.62 12.43 4.26
C ILE A 62 -2.30 13.79 4.31
N ILE A 63 -3.62 13.78 4.16
CA ILE A 63 -4.45 14.99 4.05
C ILE A 63 -5.27 15.17 5.33
N ASN A 64 -5.37 16.41 5.79
CA ASN A 64 -6.23 16.74 6.92
C ASN A 64 -7.70 16.63 6.48
N GLY A 65 -8.32 15.49 6.82
CA GLY A 65 -9.75 15.27 6.71
C GLY A 65 -10.50 15.78 7.95
N LYS A 66 -11.65 15.19 8.24
CA LYS A 66 -12.39 15.44 9.50
C LYS A 66 -11.66 14.88 10.72
N GLU A 67 -10.83 13.86 10.53
CA GLU A 67 -10.02 13.26 11.57
C GLU A 67 -8.85 14.19 11.93
N LYS A 68 -8.63 14.41 13.23
CA LYS A 68 -7.61 15.35 13.71
C LYS A 68 -6.18 14.89 13.48
N ASN A 69 -5.95 13.58 13.31
CA ASN A 69 -4.61 13.01 13.16
C ASN A 69 -4.62 11.80 12.22
N PRO A 70 -4.77 11.99 10.91
CA PRO A 70 -4.64 10.89 9.95
C PRO A 70 -3.24 10.31 10.02
N PHE A 71 -3.11 8.98 9.87
CA PHE A 71 -1.84 8.29 10.04
C PHE A 71 -1.61 7.20 9.00
N LEU A 72 -0.34 7.03 8.65
CA LEU A 72 0.16 5.88 7.92
C LEU A 72 1.13 5.12 8.84
N ILE A 73 0.78 3.90 9.22
CA ILE A 73 1.68 3.00 9.96
C ILE A 73 2.28 2.02 8.97
N ILE A 74 3.60 1.95 8.90
CA ILE A 74 4.34 1.01 8.07
C ILE A 74 5.09 0.07 9.00
N GLY A 75 4.84 -1.21 8.86
CA GLY A 75 5.52 -2.26 9.61
C GLY A 75 7.00 -2.39 9.25
N LYS A 76 7.63 -3.42 9.80
CA LYS A 76 9.02 -3.76 9.57
C LYS A 76 9.20 -4.55 8.28
N ASN A 77 10.34 -4.35 7.58
CA ASN A 77 10.68 -5.05 6.33
C ASN A 77 9.64 -4.92 5.21
N VAL A 78 8.87 -3.85 5.19
CA VAL A 78 7.92 -3.60 4.10
C VAL A 78 8.68 -3.21 2.83
N GLU A 79 8.24 -3.75 1.69
CA GLU A 79 8.76 -3.41 0.37
C GLU A 79 7.65 -2.78 -0.48
N ILE A 80 7.86 -1.55 -0.94
CA ILE A 80 6.92 -0.79 -1.78
C ILE A 80 7.62 -0.49 -3.10
N ASN A 81 7.12 -1.06 -4.20
CA ASN A 81 7.75 -0.86 -5.51
C ASN A 81 7.40 0.49 -6.14
N ASP A 82 7.71 0.62 -7.43
CA ASP A 82 7.65 1.89 -8.14
C ASP A 82 6.22 2.42 -8.35
N TYR A 83 6.05 3.75 -8.32
CA TYR A 83 4.79 4.44 -8.65
C TYR A 83 3.60 4.05 -7.77
N VAL A 84 3.82 3.57 -6.56
CA VAL A 84 2.74 3.32 -5.61
C VAL A 84 2.20 4.66 -5.09
N HIS A 85 0.87 4.77 -4.98
CA HIS A 85 0.21 5.92 -4.40
C HIS A 85 -0.61 5.52 -3.18
N ILE A 86 -0.35 6.17 -2.04
CA ILE A 86 -1.07 5.96 -0.78
C ILE A 86 -1.69 7.28 -0.36
N GLY A 87 -3.03 7.37 -0.41
CA GLY A 87 -3.82 8.50 0.05
C GLY A 87 -4.44 8.21 1.42
N VAL A 88 -4.23 9.11 2.39
CA VAL A 88 -4.63 8.91 3.79
C VAL A 88 -5.37 10.15 4.31
N ALA A 89 -6.63 9.97 4.69
CA ALA A 89 -7.44 11.00 5.33
C ALA A 89 -7.92 10.60 6.74
N ASN A 90 -7.83 9.31 7.08
CA ASN A 90 -8.18 8.75 8.39
C ASN A 90 -7.04 7.88 8.91
N GLY A 91 -6.76 6.75 8.23
CA GLY A 91 -5.68 5.87 8.64
C GLY A 91 -5.46 4.69 7.71
N VAL A 92 -4.19 4.40 7.44
CA VAL A 92 -3.75 3.21 6.71
C VAL A 92 -2.68 2.51 7.55
N THR A 93 -2.84 1.20 7.75
CA THR A 93 -1.86 0.35 8.41
C THR A 93 -1.38 -0.72 7.45
N ILE A 94 -0.06 -0.90 7.36
CA ILE A 94 0.60 -1.93 6.55
C ILE A 94 1.46 -2.77 7.50
N GLY A 95 1.14 -4.05 7.61
CA GLY A 95 1.85 -5.00 8.48
C GLY A 95 3.23 -5.39 7.97
N ASP A 96 3.97 -6.06 8.85
CA ASP A 96 5.36 -6.46 8.61
C ASP A 96 5.51 -7.39 7.40
N ASN A 97 6.68 -7.33 6.75
CA ASN A 97 7.07 -8.20 5.63
C ASN A 97 6.09 -8.16 4.44
N THR A 98 5.32 -7.08 4.30
CA THR A 98 4.37 -6.92 3.19
C THR A 98 5.10 -6.41 1.95
N LEU A 99 4.80 -7.03 0.80
CA LEU A 99 5.30 -6.65 -0.52
C LEU A 99 4.18 -6.00 -1.33
N ILE A 100 4.39 -4.76 -1.72
CA ILE A 100 3.49 -3.99 -2.58
C ILE A 100 4.18 -3.79 -3.92
N ALA A 101 3.61 -4.39 -4.97
CA ALA A 101 4.15 -4.27 -6.33
C ALA A 101 3.91 -2.87 -6.92
N SER A 102 4.43 -2.62 -8.12
CA SER A 102 4.37 -1.30 -8.76
C SER A 102 2.95 -0.87 -9.09
N LYS A 103 2.73 0.46 -9.09
CA LYS A 103 1.49 1.11 -9.52
C LYS A 103 0.25 0.71 -8.71
N VAL A 104 0.43 0.24 -7.49
CA VAL A 104 -0.66 -0.01 -6.54
C VAL A 104 -1.22 1.32 -6.05
N PHE A 105 -2.56 1.40 -5.96
CA PHE A 105 -3.30 2.51 -5.40
C PHE A 105 -3.98 2.08 -4.10
N ILE A 106 -3.73 2.82 -3.03
CA ILE A 106 -4.36 2.63 -1.71
C ILE A 106 -4.97 3.97 -1.30
N SER A 107 -6.27 4.01 -1.06
CA SER A 107 -6.93 5.22 -0.59
C SER A 107 -8.00 4.88 0.44
N ASP A 108 -7.91 5.49 1.61
CA ASP A 108 -8.87 5.32 2.69
C ASP A 108 -10.05 6.30 2.61
N HIS A 109 -10.20 7.03 1.50
CA HIS A 109 -11.21 8.07 1.36
C HIS A 109 -11.78 8.21 -0.05
N ASN A 110 -12.98 8.74 -0.13
CA ASN A 110 -13.70 9.11 -1.35
C ASN A 110 -14.14 10.59 -1.31
N HIS A 111 -14.28 11.21 -2.48
CA HIS A 111 -14.92 12.51 -2.65
C HIS A 111 -16.44 12.35 -2.68
N GLY A 112 -17.08 12.39 -1.52
CA GLY A 112 -18.52 12.29 -1.35
C GLY A 112 -18.95 11.07 -0.54
N CYS A 113 -20.21 11.10 -0.13
CA CYS A 113 -20.95 10.02 0.50
C CYS A 113 -22.01 9.51 -0.46
N TYR A 114 -22.05 8.20 -0.71
CA TYR A 114 -22.95 7.59 -1.69
C TYR A 114 -23.84 6.51 -1.08
N ASN A 115 -23.84 6.39 0.25
CA ASN A 115 -24.64 5.46 1.02
C ASN A 115 -25.28 6.18 2.22
N GLY A 116 -26.41 5.63 2.71
CA GLY A 116 -27.15 6.17 3.85
C GLY A 116 -28.10 7.29 3.48
N GLU A 117 -28.57 8.05 4.46
CA GLU A 117 -29.60 9.10 4.29
C GLU A 117 -29.03 10.39 3.67
N LEU A 118 -27.82 10.77 4.03
CA LEU A 118 -27.15 11.98 3.53
C LEU A 118 -26.14 11.63 2.46
N GLN A 119 -26.54 11.76 1.20
CA GLN A 119 -25.67 11.46 0.05
C GLN A 119 -25.29 12.75 -0.67
N SER A 120 -24.10 12.72 -1.28
CA SER A 120 -23.63 13.81 -2.14
C SER A 120 -24.42 13.84 -3.44
N SER A 121 -24.90 15.03 -3.83
CA SER A 121 -25.62 15.22 -5.10
C SER A 121 -24.68 15.05 -6.30
N PRO A 122 -25.15 14.50 -7.44
CA PRO A 122 -24.39 14.51 -8.69
C PRO A 122 -24.07 15.93 -9.18
N ASP A 123 -24.86 16.93 -8.82
CA ASP A 123 -24.67 18.33 -9.20
C ASP A 123 -23.58 19.04 -8.37
N GLU A 124 -23.18 18.47 -7.25
CA GLU A 124 -22.08 19.00 -6.46
C GLU A 124 -20.76 18.83 -7.16
N LYS A 125 -19.92 19.86 -7.19
CA LYS A 125 -18.55 19.77 -7.68
C LYS A 125 -17.80 18.71 -6.87
N PRO A 126 -17.14 17.72 -7.47
CA PRO A 126 -16.45 16.65 -6.74
C PRO A 126 -15.45 17.14 -5.67
N ILE A 127 -14.73 18.23 -5.96
CA ILE A 127 -13.77 18.83 -5.03
C ILE A 127 -14.42 19.44 -3.79
N SER A 128 -15.70 19.83 -3.87
CA SER A 128 -16.46 20.44 -2.77
C SER A 128 -17.21 19.41 -1.92
N ARG A 129 -17.28 18.17 -2.38
CA ARG A 129 -17.93 17.08 -1.63
C ARG A 129 -17.17 16.75 -0.37
N ILE A 130 -17.91 16.39 0.68
CA ILE A 130 -17.30 15.96 1.95
C ILE A 130 -16.47 14.69 1.70
N LEU A 131 -15.21 14.69 2.13
CA LEU A 131 -14.41 13.48 2.13
C LEU A 131 -14.97 12.49 3.15
N ARG A 132 -15.40 11.33 2.68
CA ARG A 132 -15.73 10.19 3.52
C ARG A 132 -14.52 9.27 3.59
N SER A 133 -14.10 8.95 4.80
CA SER A 133 -12.90 8.14 5.03
C SER A 133 -13.18 6.96 5.95
N GLU A 134 -12.63 5.80 5.63
CA GLU A 134 -12.72 4.57 6.41
C GLU A 134 -11.35 3.90 6.41
N LYS A 135 -10.83 3.55 7.61
CA LYS A 135 -9.47 3.01 7.77
C LYS A 135 -9.24 1.77 6.93
N ILE A 136 -8.02 1.65 6.41
CA ILE A 136 -7.54 0.46 5.72
C ILE A 136 -6.54 -0.26 6.60
N ASN A 137 -6.70 -1.57 6.76
CA ASN A 137 -5.77 -2.41 7.49
C ASN A 137 -5.24 -3.51 6.56
N ILE A 138 -3.92 -3.55 6.37
CA ILE A 138 -3.23 -4.58 5.62
C ILE A 138 -2.37 -5.36 6.61
N GLY A 139 -2.59 -6.67 6.70
CA GLY A 139 -1.88 -7.58 7.59
C GLY A 139 -0.40 -7.76 7.23
N ARG A 140 0.24 -8.66 7.95
CA ARG A 140 1.65 -9.04 7.71
C ARG A 140 1.76 -10.13 6.64
N ASN A 141 2.95 -10.22 6.00
CA ASN A 141 3.25 -11.21 4.97
C ASN A 141 2.27 -11.18 3.79
N VAL A 142 1.72 -10.00 3.48
CA VAL A 142 0.80 -9.81 2.35
C VAL A 142 1.58 -9.53 1.08
N TRP A 143 1.15 -10.12 -0.03
CA TRP A 143 1.64 -9.77 -1.37
C TRP A 143 0.53 -9.11 -2.18
N ILE A 144 0.75 -7.86 -2.58
CA ILE A 144 -0.16 -7.08 -3.42
C ILE A 144 0.46 -6.96 -4.81
N GLY A 145 -0.22 -7.55 -5.80
CA GLY A 145 0.20 -7.54 -7.21
C GLY A 145 0.16 -6.16 -7.85
N GLU A 146 0.74 -6.03 -9.05
CA GLU A 146 0.77 -4.76 -9.79
C GLU A 146 -0.63 -4.26 -10.15
N PHE A 147 -0.78 -2.91 -10.20
CA PHE A 147 -2.04 -2.24 -10.56
C PHE A 147 -3.24 -2.61 -9.68
N VAL A 148 -3.03 -3.10 -8.47
CA VAL A 148 -4.11 -3.34 -7.51
C VAL A 148 -4.60 -2.00 -6.96
N SER A 149 -5.93 -1.87 -6.79
CA SER A 149 -6.56 -0.77 -6.06
C SER A 149 -7.18 -1.30 -4.77
N ILE A 150 -6.86 -0.68 -3.62
CA ILE A 150 -7.44 -0.98 -2.31
C ILE A 150 -8.28 0.22 -1.90
N LEU A 151 -9.59 -0.02 -1.70
CA LEU A 151 -10.58 1.01 -1.45
C LEU A 151 -10.86 1.21 0.05
N PRO A 152 -11.52 2.32 0.44
CA PRO A 152 -11.77 2.66 1.84
C PRO A 152 -12.46 1.53 2.63
N GLY A 153 -12.11 1.39 3.90
CA GLY A 153 -12.72 0.47 4.85
C GLY A 153 -12.24 -0.98 4.77
N VAL A 154 -11.37 -1.33 3.82
CA VAL A 154 -10.93 -2.70 3.60
C VAL A 154 -9.95 -3.18 4.65
N THR A 155 -10.18 -4.39 5.16
CA THR A 155 -9.21 -5.16 5.94
C THR A 155 -8.70 -6.35 5.11
N ILE A 156 -7.37 -6.43 4.91
CA ILE A 156 -6.68 -7.56 4.30
C ILE A 156 -5.95 -8.32 5.41
N GLY A 157 -6.31 -9.57 5.61
CA GLY A 157 -5.71 -10.42 6.65
C GLY A 157 -4.25 -10.79 6.38
N ASP A 158 -3.64 -11.47 7.34
CA ASP A 158 -2.25 -11.95 7.24
C ASP A 158 -2.08 -13.00 6.14
N GLY A 159 -0.94 -13.02 5.47
CA GLY A 159 -0.58 -14.05 4.48
C GLY A 159 -1.43 -14.03 3.20
N VAL A 160 -2.14 -12.93 2.93
CA VAL A 160 -2.98 -12.79 1.73
C VAL A 160 -2.15 -12.49 0.50
N ILE A 161 -2.59 -13.02 -0.64
CA ILE A 161 -2.08 -12.68 -1.97
C ILE A 161 -3.21 -12.01 -2.76
N ILE A 162 -2.98 -10.78 -3.23
CA ILE A 162 -3.89 -10.10 -4.15
C ILE A 162 -3.28 -10.14 -5.55
N GLY A 163 -3.95 -10.79 -6.49
CA GLY A 163 -3.47 -10.86 -7.87
C GLY A 163 -3.48 -9.50 -8.57
N ALA A 164 -2.60 -9.34 -9.56
CA ALA A 164 -2.46 -8.09 -10.31
C ALA A 164 -3.80 -7.64 -10.93
N MET A 165 -3.95 -6.30 -11.12
CA MET A 165 -5.14 -5.66 -11.73
C MET A 165 -6.45 -5.91 -10.97
N SER A 166 -6.39 -6.22 -9.68
CA SER A 166 -7.57 -6.43 -8.84
C SER A 166 -8.03 -5.14 -8.17
N VAL A 167 -9.34 -5.04 -7.90
CA VAL A 167 -9.94 -3.95 -7.12
C VAL A 167 -10.54 -4.52 -5.84
N VAL A 168 -9.90 -4.25 -4.71
CA VAL A 168 -10.33 -4.76 -3.39
C VAL A 168 -11.34 -3.79 -2.80
N THR A 169 -12.61 -4.25 -2.73
CA THR A 169 -13.76 -3.46 -2.26
C THR A 169 -14.38 -4.01 -0.98
N LYS A 170 -13.91 -5.15 -0.49
CA LYS A 170 -14.37 -5.86 0.71
C LYS A 170 -13.21 -6.54 1.40
N ASP A 171 -13.39 -6.87 2.65
CA ASP A 171 -12.39 -7.59 3.46
C ASP A 171 -11.97 -8.91 2.82
N ILE A 172 -10.68 -9.22 2.95
CA ILE A 172 -10.07 -10.46 2.47
C ILE A 172 -9.54 -11.23 3.69
N PRO A 173 -10.05 -12.44 3.96
CA PRO A 173 -9.62 -13.22 5.12
C PRO A 173 -8.16 -13.68 4.99
N SER A 174 -7.50 -13.89 6.14
CA SER A 174 -6.11 -14.35 6.19
C SER A 174 -5.90 -15.63 5.38
N ASN A 175 -4.66 -15.84 4.93
CA ASN A 175 -4.25 -17.04 4.21
C ASN A 175 -5.09 -17.31 2.96
N SER A 176 -5.45 -16.26 2.22
CA SER A 176 -6.29 -16.33 1.02
C SER A 176 -5.59 -15.77 -0.21
N ILE A 177 -6.00 -16.24 -1.38
CA ILE A 177 -5.65 -15.64 -2.68
C ILE A 177 -6.92 -15.03 -3.26
N ALA A 178 -6.90 -13.73 -3.52
CA ALA A 178 -8.00 -12.99 -4.12
C ALA A 178 -7.59 -12.33 -5.44
N VAL A 179 -8.50 -12.34 -6.42
CA VAL A 179 -8.28 -11.73 -7.75
C VAL A 179 -9.56 -11.11 -8.30
N GLY A 180 -9.40 -10.19 -9.24
CA GLY A 180 -10.49 -9.64 -10.05
C GLY A 180 -10.97 -8.26 -9.64
N SER A 181 -11.93 -7.73 -10.40
CA SER A 181 -12.57 -6.44 -10.17
C SER A 181 -14.10 -6.59 -10.21
N PRO A 182 -14.75 -6.62 -9.06
CA PRO A 182 -14.22 -6.59 -7.69
C PRO A 182 -13.48 -7.89 -7.31
N ALA A 183 -12.47 -7.80 -6.45
CA ALA A 183 -11.68 -8.94 -6.00
C ALA A 183 -12.54 -9.97 -5.27
N ARG A 184 -12.30 -11.24 -5.57
CA ARG A 184 -12.95 -12.40 -4.91
C ARG A 184 -11.88 -13.39 -4.50
N VAL A 185 -12.06 -14.00 -3.34
CA VAL A 185 -11.21 -15.10 -2.88
C VAL A 185 -11.41 -16.30 -3.81
N ILE A 186 -10.31 -16.85 -4.31
CA ILE A 186 -10.31 -18.01 -5.22
C ILE A 186 -9.62 -19.24 -4.62
N LYS A 187 -8.74 -19.01 -3.61
CA LYS A 187 -8.07 -20.08 -2.87
C LYS A 187 -7.90 -19.70 -1.41
N VAL A 188 -7.82 -20.72 -0.56
CA VAL A 188 -7.45 -20.60 0.85
C VAL A 188 -6.34 -21.61 1.16
N TYR A 189 -5.41 -21.25 2.02
CA TYR A 189 -4.36 -22.15 2.46
C TYR A 189 -4.90 -23.12 3.51
N SER A 190 -4.74 -24.41 3.25
CA SER A 190 -5.14 -25.48 4.17
C SER A 190 -3.98 -25.86 5.08
N GLU A 191 -4.15 -25.68 6.39
CA GLU A 191 -3.14 -26.10 7.37
C GLU A 191 -2.98 -27.63 7.45
N LEU A 192 -4.03 -28.38 7.11
CA LEU A 192 -4.00 -29.84 7.08
C LEU A 192 -3.15 -30.38 5.94
N THR A 193 -3.41 -29.88 4.71
CA THR A 193 -2.73 -30.37 3.51
C THR A 193 -1.46 -29.61 3.18
N LYS A 194 -1.21 -28.47 3.86
CA LYS A 194 -0.12 -27.51 3.57
C LYS A 194 -0.12 -27.04 2.12
N LYS A 195 -1.32 -26.86 1.53
CA LYS A 195 -1.51 -26.46 0.13
C LYS A 195 -2.57 -25.36 -0.01
N TRP A 196 -2.47 -24.62 -1.11
CA TRP A 196 -3.50 -23.68 -1.56
C TRP A 196 -4.63 -24.45 -2.25
N GLU A 197 -5.79 -24.49 -1.63
CA GLU A 197 -6.98 -25.17 -2.13
C GLU A 197 -7.97 -24.19 -2.75
N LYS A 198 -8.61 -24.57 -3.85
CA LYS A 198 -9.68 -23.79 -4.47
C LYS A 198 -10.90 -23.77 -3.55
N ILE A 199 -11.57 -22.62 -3.46
CA ILE A 199 -12.88 -22.56 -2.82
C ILE A 199 -13.87 -23.34 -3.71
N LYS A 200 -14.58 -24.29 -3.12
CA LYS A 200 -15.72 -24.92 -3.78
C LYS A 200 -16.85 -23.89 -3.79
N ASN A 201 -17.23 -23.44 -4.98
CA ASN A 201 -18.43 -22.63 -5.20
C ASN A 201 -19.67 -23.48 -4.96
#